data_57694c0eb22ce0c56768bb266e480127
#
_entry.id   57694c0eb22ce0c56768bb266e480127
#
_cell.length_a   1.000
_cell.length_b   1.000
_cell.length_c   1.000
_cell.angle_alpha   90.00
_cell.angle_beta   90.00
_cell.angle_gamma   90.00
#
_symmetry.space_group_name_H-M   'P 1'
#
loop_
_entity.id
_entity.type
_entity.pdbx_description
1 polymer ?
#
loop_
_entity_poly.entity_id
_entity_poly.type
_entity_poly.pdbx_seq_one_letter_code
_entity_poly.pdbx_strand_id
1 'polypeptide(L)'
;MRVITPVNSEGRASLGIRAGDMVRVTQNIIELKKGRGTDKKEKTIKNARKQVFEGLVISTKHGREAGGMFTVRATLSGVGVEKTFPLYSPVIDSVEIVKRSKVRRAKLYFIREKAAKAVRRQLRNARMMNLKSDETMPVAEEKVVEGVV
;
A
#
# COMPACT_ATOMS: atom_id res chain seq x y z
N MET A 1 4.63 10.59 26.92
CA MET A 1 3.31 10.18 26.39
C MET A 1 3.51 9.21 25.24
N ARG A 2 3.18 7.92 25.39
CA ARG A 2 3.19 6.99 24.24
C ARG A 2 1.95 7.25 23.41
N VAL A 3 2.14 7.74 22.18
CA VAL A 3 1.06 7.82 21.20
C VAL A 3 0.76 6.39 20.76
N ILE A 4 -0.34 5.83 21.23
CA ILE A 4 -0.82 4.52 20.78
C ILE A 4 -1.42 4.73 19.39
N THR A 5 -0.62 4.50 18.35
CA THR A 5 -1.13 4.48 16.98
C THR A 5 -1.69 3.08 16.72
N PRO A 6 -2.91 2.94 16.17
CA PRO A 6 -3.50 1.64 15.83
C PRO A 6 -2.81 0.97 14.64
N VAL A 7 -1.65 1.46 14.25
CA VAL A 7 -0.90 1.06 13.06
C VAL A 7 0.42 0.44 13.50
N ASN A 8 0.74 -0.73 12.96
CA ASN A 8 2.06 -1.35 13.14
C ASN A 8 3.13 -0.49 12.42
N SER A 9 3.70 0.47 13.15
CA SER A 9 4.69 1.41 12.63
C SER A 9 6.00 0.72 12.24
N GLU A 10 6.43 -0.29 13.00
CA GLU A 10 7.67 -1.03 12.74
C GLU A 10 7.56 -1.86 11.46
N GLY A 11 6.47 -2.60 11.30
CA GLY A 11 6.20 -3.36 10.09
C GLY A 11 6.14 -2.48 8.84
N ARG A 12 5.58 -1.28 8.93
CA ARG A 12 5.55 -0.34 7.80
C ARG A 12 6.90 0.31 7.52
N ALA A 13 7.68 0.61 8.55
CA ALA A 13 9.04 1.11 8.40
C ALA A 13 9.96 0.07 7.74
N SER A 14 9.77 -1.22 8.05
CA SER A 14 10.58 -2.32 7.50
C SER A 14 10.35 -2.56 6.01
N LEU A 15 9.20 -2.17 5.44
CA LEU A 15 8.90 -2.30 4.00
C LEU A 15 9.94 -1.62 3.11
N GLY A 16 10.58 -0.55 3.59
CA GLY A 16 11.67 0.13 2.89
C GLY A 16 11.28 0.58 1.48
N ILE A 17 10.12 1.21 1.34
CA ILE A 17 9.58 1.72 0.06
C ILE A 17 10.53 2.74 -0.54
N ARG A 18 10.85 2.59 -1.83
CA ARG A 18 11.75 3.45 -2.59
C ARG A 18 11.12 3.92 -3.90
N ALA A 19 11.61 5.05 -4.41
CA ALA A 19 11.28 5.45 -5.78
C ALA A 19 11.70 4.34 -6.77
N GLY A 20 10.79 3.98 -7.68
CA GLY A 20 10.98 2.88 -8.63
C GLY A 20 10.32 1.56 -8.22
N ASP A 21 9.81 1.46 -6.99
CA ASP A 21 9.02 0.30 -6.57
C ASP A 21 7.61 0.39 -7.17
N MET A 22 7.07 -0.73 -7.65
CA MET A 22 5.66 -0.86 -7.97
C MET A 22 4.96 -1.39 -6.74
N VAL A 23 4.01 -0.62 -6.24
CA VAL A 23 3.30 -0.92 -4.99
C VAL A 23 1.81 -1.03 -5.22
N ARG A 24 1.19 -1.88 -4.43
CA ARG A 24 -0.26 -2.00 -4.30
C ARG A 24 -0.64 -1.51 -2.91
N VAL A 25 -1.41 -0.43 -2.86
CA VAL A 25 -1.87 0.20 -1.62
C VAL A 25 -3.35 -0.06 -1.46
N THR A 26 -3.73 -0.72 -0.37
CA THR A 26 -5.13 -0.94 0.00
C THR A 26 -5.54 0.12 1.02
N GLN A 27 -6.57 0.90 0.68
CA GLN A 27 -7.12 1.95 1.53
C GLN A 27 -8.50 1.58 2.04
N ASN A 28 -8.80 1.94 3.29
CA ASN A 28 -10.13 1.89 3.87
C ASN A 28 -10.80 3.25 3.66
N ILE A 29 -11.86 3.29 2.86
CA ILE A 29 -12.62 4.50 2.55
C ILE A 29 -13.96 4.43 3.26
N ILE A 30 -14.32 5.49 3.97
CA ILE A 30 -15.62 5.65 4.60
C ILE A 30 -16.40 6.66 3.79
N GLU A 31 -17.45 6.21 3.11
CA GLU A 31 -18.37 7.06 2.36
C GLU A 31 -19.58 7.38 3.22
N LEU A 32 -19.91 8.66 3.28
CA LEU A 32 -21.11 9.15 3.92
C LEU A 32 -22.19 9.35 2.87
N LYS A 33 -23.24 8.52 2.89
CA LYS A 33 -24.41 8.69 2.02
C LYS A 33 -25.56 9.28 2.82
N LYS A 34 -26.11 10.38 2.33
CA LYS A 34 -27.36 10.92 2.85
C LYS A 34 -28.53 10.13 2.25
N GLY A 35 -29.25 9.40 3.10
CA GLY A 35 -30.47 8.68 2.73
C GLY A 35 -31.68 9.39 3.28
N ARG A 36 -32.79 9.42 2.52
CA ARG A 36 -34.12 9.82 3.08
C ARG A 36 -34.63 8.64 3.90
N GLY A 37 -34.76 8.84 5.21
CA GLY A 37 -35.47 7.89 6.05
C GLY A 37 -36.98 8.01 5.84
N THR A 38 -37.76 7.00 6.22
CA THR A 38 -39.21 6.94 6.18
C THR A 38 -39.89 8.11 6.92
N ASP A 39 -39.21 8.74 7.88
CA ASP A 39 -39.71 9.84 8.72
C ASP A 39 -39.26 11.24 8.28
N LYS A 40 -39.00 11.47 6.99
CA LYS A 40 -38.52 12.77 6.45
C LYS A 40 -37.22 13.29 7.10
N LYS A 41 -36.61 12.56 8.03
CA LYS A 41 -35.31 12.91 8.64
C LYS A 41 -34.16 12.38 7.80
N GLU A 42 -33.20 13.24 7.50
CA GLU A 42 -31.95 12.84 6.83
C GLU A 42 -31.17 11.88 7.72
N LYS A 43 -30.97 10.64 7.27
CA LYS A 43 -30.09 9.70 7.93
C LYS A 43 -28.77 9.62 7.17
N THR A 44 -27.66 9.84 7.86
CA THR A 44 -26.32 9.65 7.32
C THR A 44 -25.92 8.19 7.50
N ILE A 45 -25.77 7.48 6.39
CA ILE A 45 -25.32 6.09 6.37
C ILE A 45 -23.82 6.08 6.08
N LYS A 46 -23.04 5.44 6.95
CA LYS A 46 -21.60 5.24 6.78
C LYS A 46 -21.36 3.91 6.10
N ASN A 47 -20.83 3.93 4.88
CA ASN A 47 -20.39 2.73 4.16
C ASN A 47 -18.87 2.68 4.17
N ALA A 48 -18.30 1.61 4.74
CA ALA A 48 -16.87 1.35 4.67
C ALA A 48 -16.60 0.43 3.48
N ARG A 49 -15.61 0.81 2.64
CA ARG A 49 -15.13 -0.03 1.54
C ARG A 49 -13.62 0.02 1.41
N LYS A 50 -13.02 -1.06 0.94
CA LYS A 50 -11.60 -1.12 0.60
C LYS A 50 -11.41 -0.70 -0.86
N GLN A 51 -10.43 0.16 -1.12
CA GLN A 51 -10.01 0.54 -2.46
C GLN A 51 -8.54 0.23 -2.64
N VAL A 52 -8.20 -0.45 -3.72
CA VAL A 52 -6.84 -0.76 -4.10
C VAL A 52 -6.34 0.26 -5.10
N PHE A 53 -5.13 0.78 -4.88
CA PHE A 53 -4.43 1.65 -5.81
C PHE A 53 -3.06 1.07 -6.11
N GLU A 54 -2.86 0.62 -7.36
CA GLU A 54 -1.59 0.03 -7.80
C GLU A 54 -0.87 0.99 -8.74
N GLY A 55 0.43 1.20 -8.51
CA GLY A 55 1.22 2.09 -9.33
C GLY A 55 2.69 2.15 -8.95
N LEU A 56 3.41 3.00 -9.67
CA LEU A 56 4.83 3.21 -9.50
C LEU A 56 5.08 4.32 -8.47
N VAL A 57 5.95 4.06 -7.50
CA VAL A 57 6.44 5.08 -6.56
C VAL A 57 7.37 6.03 -7.29
N ILE A 58 6.97 7.29 -7.42
CA ILE A 58 7.77 8.32 -8.09
C ILE A 58 8.64 9.12 -7.13
N SER A 59 8.25 9.22 -5.87
CA SER A 59 9.02 9.91 -4.83
C SER A 59 8.69 9.43 -3.44
N THR A 60 9.66 9.52 -2.54
CA THR A 60 9.48 9.35 -1.10
C THR A 60 9.98 10.59 -0.39
N LYS A 61 9.35 10.97 0.73
CA LYS A 61 9.72 12.09 1.61
C LYS A 61 9.80 11.58 3.03
N HIS A 62 10.72 12.14 3.82
CA HIS A 62 10.94 11.84 5.24
C HIS A 62 11.20 10.35 5.57
N GLY A 63 11.45 9.52 4.58
CA GLY A 63 11.88 8.13 4.74
C GLY A 63 11.03 7.32 5.74
N ARG A 64 11.66 6.90 6.83
CA ARG A 64 11.05 6.08 7.90
C ARG A 64 10.55 6.89 9.10
N GLU A 65 10.69 8.21 9.07
CA GLU A 65 10.23 9.10 10.13
C GLU A 65 8.70 9.13 10.22
N ALA A 66 8.17 9.62 11.33
CA ALA A 66 6.72 9.70 11.57
C ALA A 66 5.95 10.45 10.46
N GLY A 67 6.58 11.44 9.81
CA GLY A 67 6.05 12.18 8.66
C GLY A 67 6.32 11.52 7.31
N GLY A 68 6.75 10.25 7.27
CA GLY A 68 7.07 9.54 6.03
C GLY A 68 5.91 9.51 5.05
N MET A 69 6.16 9.94 3.81
CA MET A 69 5.18 9.93 2.72
C MET A 69 5.78 9.38 1.44
N PHE A 70 4.96 8.73 0.63
CA PHE A 70 5.35 8.28 -0.70
C PHE A 70 4.26 8.61 -1.72
N THR A 71 4.69 9.01 -2.92
CA THR A 71 3.79 9.37 -4.02
C THR A 71 3.79 8.26 -5.04
N VAL A 72 2.60 7.74 -5.34
CA VAL A 72 2.37 6.66 -6.31
C VAL A 72 1.68 7.23 -7.54
N ARG A 73 2.18 6.90 -8.72
CA ARG A 73 1.60 7.24 -10.01
C ARG A 73 1.07 6.00 -10.70
N ALA A 74 -0.17 6.08 -11.15
CA ALA A 74 -0.83 5.07 -11.99
C ALA A 74 -1.40 5.72 -13.24
N THR A 75 -1.61 4.95 -14.29
CA THR A 75 -2.34 5.38 -15.48
C THR A 75 -3.68 4.66 -15.49
N LEU A 76 -4.75 5.40 -15.27
CA LEU A 76 -6.12 4.89 -15.25
C LEU A 76 -6.86 5.44 -16.47
N SER A 77 -7.37 4.55 -17.33
CA SER A 77 -8.09 4.93 -18.57
C SER A 77 -7.34 5.97 -19.42
N GLY A 78 -6.01 5.83 -19.54
CA GLY A 78 -5.16 6.75 -20.30
C GLY A 78 -4.72 8.01 -19.55
N VAL A 79 -5.32 8.31 -18.38
CA VAL A 79 -4.98 9.48 -17.58
C VAL A 79 -3.99 9.11 -16.48
N GLY A 80 -2.93 9.90 -16.34
CA GLY A 80 -1.95 9.75 -15.25
C GLY A 80 -2.49 10.32 -13.93
N VAL A 81 -2.69 9.46 -12.94
CA VAL A 81 -3.17 9.84 -11.61
C VAL A 81 -2.06 9.66 -10.60
N GLU A 82 -1.87 10.65 -9.73
CA GLU A 82 -0.90 10.60 -8.63
C GLU A 82 -1.63 10.70 -7.29
N LYS A 83 -1.27 9.79 -6.38
CA LYS A 83 -1.73 9.84 -4.99
C LYS A 83 -0.54 9.83 -4.06
N THR A 84 -0.56 10.72 -3.07
CA THR A 84 0.45 10.75 -1.99
C THR A 84 -0.14 10.09 -0.75
N PHE A 85 0.59 9.12 -0.23
CA PHE A 85 0.19 8.33 0.92
C PHE A 85 1.12 8.59 2.09
N PRO A 86 0.61 9.02 3.27
CA PRO A 86 1.38 9.00 4.50
C PRO A 86 1.62 7.56 4.92
N LEU A 87 2.88 7.19 5.17
CA LEU A 87 3.27 5.80 5.45
C LEU A 87 2.55 5.21 6.68
N TYR A 88 2.34 6.02 7.71
CA TYR A 88 1.75 5.60 8.98
C TYR A 88 0.27 5.97 9.13
N SER A 89 -0.41 6.29 8.04
CA SER A 89 -1.83 6.62 8.08
C SER A 89 -2.69 5.40 8.42
N PRO A 90 -3.67 5.54 9.34
CA PRO A 90 -4.63 4.48 9.65
C PRO A 90 -5.60 4.16 8.49
N VAL A 91 -5.72 5.07 7.52
CA VAL A 91 -6.55 4.87 6.32
C VAL A 91 -5.94 3.78 5.41
N ILE A 92 -4.64 3.57 5.48
CA ILE A 92 -3.96 2.52 4.73
C ILE A 92 -4.10 1.21 5.51
N ASP A 93 -4.72 0.23 4.88
CA ASP A 93 -4.87 -1.13 5.40
C ASP A 93 -3.56 -1.91 5.20
N SER A 94 -3.14 -2.08 3.95
CA SER A 94 -1.89 -2.76 3.59
C SER A 94 -1.14 -2.06 2.47
N VAL A 95 0.17 -2.29 2.43
CA VAL A 95 1.05 -1.88 1.33
C VAL A 95 1.89 -3.08 0.93
N GLU A 96 1.76 -3.49 -0.32
CA GLU A 96 2.50 -4.60 -0.91
C GLU A 96 3.45 -4.09 -1.98
N ILE A 97 4.69 -4.55 -1.97
CA ILE A 97 5.66 -4.26 -3.03
C ILE A 97 5.58 -5.37 -4.07
N VAL A 98 4.91 -5.09 -5.19
CA VAL A 98 4.74 -6.07 -6.27
C VAL A 98 6.03 -6.29 -7.05
N LYS A 99 6.78 -5.19 -7.28
CA LYS A 99 7.97 -5.23 -8.11
C LYS A 99 8.95 -4.13 -7.68
N ARG A 100 10.22 -4.44 -7.68
CA ARG A 100 11.27 -3.47 -7.36
C ARG A 100 12.15 -3.21 -8.58
N SER A 101 12.28 -1.93 -8.96
CA SER A 101 13.09 -1.51 -10.11
C SER A 101 14.33 -0.76 -9.64
N LYS A 102 15.48 -1.05 -10.27
CA LYS A 102 16.71 -0.28 -10.05
C LYS A 102 16.60 1.06 -10.78
N VAL A 103 16.62 2.15 -10.04
CA VAL A 103 16.58 3.52 -10.58
C VAL A 103 17.83 4.29 -10.15
N ARG A 104 18.23 5.28 -10.96
CA ARG A 104 19.40 6.12 -10.68
C ARG A 104 19.08 7.42 -9.95
N ARG A 105 17.80 7.81 -9.91
CA ARG A 105 17.32 9.06 -9.31
C ARG A 105 16.41 8.77 -8.12
N ALA A 106 16.54 9.57 -7.07
CA ALA A 106 15.66 9.48 -5.90
C ALA A 106 14.23 9.94 -6.18
N LYS A 107 14.04 10.82 -7.16
CA LYS A 107 12.72 11.34 -7.58
C LYS A 107 12.57 11.15 -9.09
N LEU A 108 11.45 10.54 -9.50
CA LEU A 108 11.19 10.12 -10.87
C LEU A 108 10.16 11.02 -11.55
N TYR A 109 10.24 12.34 -11.36
CA TYR A 109 9.26 13.28 -11.92
C TYR A 109 9.21 13.32 -13.44
N PHE A 110 10.32 12.98 -14.11
CA PHE A 110 10.39 12.87 -15.57
C PHE A 110 9.39 11.84 -16.15
N ILE A 111 8.88 10.93 -15.33
CA ILE A 111 7.87 9.94 -15.74
C ILE A 111 6.53 10.60 -16.08
N ARG A 112 6.27 11.79 -15.57
CA ARG A 112 5.04 12.55 -15.85
C ARG A 112 4.88 12.87 -17.32
N GLU A 113 5.99 13.16 -18.00
CA GLU A 113 6.06 13.56 -19.40
C GLU A 113 6.19 12.38 -20.36
N LYS A 114 6.50 11.19 -19.84
CA LYS A 114 6.73 10.00 -20.65
C LYS A 114 5.49 9.13 -20.80
N ALA A 115 5.27 8.63 -22.02
CA ALA A 115 4.25 7.63 -22.26
C ALA A 115 4.51 6.35 -21.46
N ALA A 116 3.45 5.68 -21.01
CA ALA A 116 3.53 4.46 -20.17
C ALA A 116 4.41 3.36 -20.80
N LYS A 117 4.41 3.23 -22.13
CA LYS A 117 5.27 2.27 -22.86
C LYS A 117 6.76 2.58 -22.69
N ALA A 118 7.15 3.86 -22.74
CA ALA A 118 8.54 4.29 -22.56
C ALA A 118 9.01 4.05 -21.12
N VAL A 119 8.14 4.29 -20.13
CA VAL A 119 8.41 4.00 -18.73
C VAL A 119 8.65 2.51 -18.50
N ARG A 120 7.77 1.64 -19.03
CA ARG A 120 7.92 0.18 -18.95
C ARG A 120 9.25 -0.29 -19.57
N ARG A 121 9.66 0.29 -20.70
CA ARG A 121 10.92 -0.04 -21.37
C ARG A 121 12.14 0.31 -20.51
N GLN A 122 12.13 1.47 -19.85
CA GLN A 122 13.21 1.89 -18.95
C GLN A 122 13.29 1.05 -17.66
N LEU A 123 12.15 0.58 -17.16
CA LEU A 123 12.05 -0.23 -15.96
C LEU A 123 12.13 -1.74 -16.24
N ARG A 124 12.53 -2.14 -17.44
CA ARG A 124 12.58 -3.55 -17.87
C ARG A 124 13.49 -4.42 -17.00
N ASN A 125 14.55 -3.86 -16.43
CA ASN A 125 15.48 -4.54 -15.54
C ASN A 125 15.01 -4.60 -14.09
N ALA A 126 13.71 -4.52 -13.89
CA ALA A 126 13.10 -4.62 -12.59
C ALA A 126 13.16 -6.07 -12.09
N ARG A 127 13.72 -6.24 -10.90
CA ARG A 127 13.71 -7.52 -10.22
C ARG A 127 12.31 -7.74 -9.67
N MET A 128 11.62 -8.76 -10.14
CA MET A 128 10.41 -9.23 -9.46
C MET A 128 10.83 -9.75 -8.09
N MET A 129 10.35 -9.13 -7.04
CA MET A 129 10.35 -9.78 -5.74
C MET A 129 9.21 -10.79 -5.80
N ASN A 130 9.56 -12.08 -5.88
CA ASN A 130 8.60 -13.10 -5.51
C ASN A 130 8.29 -12.84 -4.04
N LEU A 131 7.10 -12.33 -3.79
CA LEU A 131 6.46 -12.46 -2.49
C LEU A 131 6.20 -13.96 -2.33
N LYS A 132 7.22 -14.70 -1.89
CA LYS A 132 6.95 -15.93 -1.20
C LYS A 132 6.13 -15.49 0.02
N SER A 133 4.85 -15.71 -0.06
CA SER A 133 4.04 -15.85 1.13
C SER A 133 4.80 -16.79 2.05
N ASP A 134 5.33 -16.25 3.16
CA ASP A 134 5.77 -17.05 4.31
C ASP A 134 4.51 -17.65 4.98
N GLU A 135 3.78 -18.44 4.21
CA GLU A 135 2.80 -19.40 4.69
C GLU A 135 3.44 -20.78 4.67
N THR A 136 4.42 -20.97 5.52
CA THR A 136 4.75 -22.31 6.07
C THR A 136 5.49 -22.08 7.38
N MET A 137 4.77 -21.62 8.38
CA MET A 137 5.10 -22.03 9.74
C MET A 137 4.76 -23.52 9.79
N PRO A 138 5.71 -24.41 10.04
CA PRO A 138 5.37 -25.81 10.30
C PRO A 138 4.51 -25.82 11.54
N VAL A 139 3.28 -26.27 11.38
CA VAL A 139 2.42 -26.67 12.49
C VAL A 139 3.23 -27.72 13.25
N ALA A 140 3.70 -27.36 14.45
CA ALA A 140 4.29 -28.31 15.37
C ALA A 140 3.21 -29.36 15.66
N GLU A 141 3.41 -30.55 15.14
CA GLU A 141 2.64 -31.75 15.50
C GLU A 141 2.80 -31.93 17.03
N GLU A 142 1.76 -31.58 17.75
CA GLU A 142 1.58 -31.99 19.13
C GLU A 142 1.47 -33.50 19.13
N LYS A 143 2.58 -34.14 19.51
CA LYS A 143 2.57 -35.57 19.82
C LYS A 143 1.67 -35.77 21.04
N VAL A 144 0.49 -36.27 20.77
CA VAL A 144 -0.37 -36.91 21.79
C VAL A 144 0.41 -38.09 22.33
N VAL A 145 0.93 -37.95 23.53
CA VAL A 145 1.46 -39.06 24.31
C VAL A 145 0.25 -39.74 24.96
N GLU A 146 -0.24 -40.79 24.33
CA GLU A 146 -1.05 -41.80 25.00
C GLU A 146 -0.19 -42.44 26.10
N GLY A 147 -0.49 -42.13 27.31
CA GLY A 147 0.03 -42.79 28.51
C GLY A 147 -0.90 -43.91 28.94
N VAL A 148 -0.40 -45.10 28.80
CA VAL A 148 -0.91 -46.37 29.23
C VAL A 148 -1.01 -46.48 30.76
N VAL A 149 -2.08 -47.16 31.22
CA VAL A 149 -2.37 -47.82 32.51
C VAL A 149 -2.96 -46.97 33.59
#